data_4d9aff9fb437f4b86cdbd82d61f25aa5
#
_entry.id   4d9aff9fb437f4b86cdbd82d61f25aa5
#
_cell.length_a   1.000
_cell.length_b   1.000
_cell.length_c   1.000
_cell.angle_alpha   90.00
_cell.angle_beta   90.00
_cell.angle_gamma   90.00
#
_symmetry.space_group_name_H-M   'P 1'
#
loop_
_entity.id
_entity.type
_entity.pdbx_description
1 polymer ?
#
loop_
_entity_poly.entity_id
_entity_poly.type
_entity_poly.pdbx_seq_one_letter_code
_entity_poly.pdbx_strand_id
1 'polypeptide(L)'
;MPFDSTRVVHPDWAGHHAPVSEGAMNATVTVRTGGSPGGWDPVTGPTPGTPAMVTFTGRARITYEVLRGYGDRDAAGQAVTVRVVTLALPRAAPEQPAGARITVDAVDQNGPVELVARVLTVDSTGWSSHGIEQILTCRDDQSNQPQGGP
;
A
#
# COMPACT_ATOMS: atom_id res chain seq x y z
N MET A 1 -32.53 2.97 36.20
CA MET A 1 -31.10 2.81 36.53
C MET A 1 -30.33 3.13 35.27
N PRO A 2 -29.50 4.15 35.27
CA PRO A 2 -28.57 4.27 34.16
C PRO A 2 -27.63 3.07 34.26
N PHE A 3 -27.52 2.32 33.17
CA PHE A 3 -26.47 1.32 33.06
C PHE A 3 -25.15 2.08 33.16
N ASP A 4 -24.39 1.80 34.21
CA ASP A 4 -23.01 2.25 34.29
C ASP A 4 -22.35 1.90 32.96
N SER A 5 -21.65 2.86 32.35
CA SER A 5 -21.06 2.70 31.02
C SER A 5 -20.02 1.59 31.07
N THR A 6 -20.49 0.37 30.96
CA THR A 6 -19.62 -0.80 30.82
C THR A 6 -18.91 -0.62 29.50
N ARG A 7 -17.63 -0.30 29.55
CA ARG A 7 -16.82 -0.28 28.34
C ARG A 7 -16.82 -1.68 27.73
N VAL A 8 -17.51 -1.83 26.62
CA VAL A 8 -17.60 -3.10 25.91
C VAL A 8 -16.24 -3.53 25.37
N VAL A 9 -15.33 -2.58 25.17
CA VAL A 9 -14.00 -2.82 24.64
C VAL A 9 -12.96 -2.39 25.67
N HIS A 10 -11.99 -3.25 25.94
CA HIS A 10 -10.88 -2.95 26.84
C HIS A 10 -10.13 -1.68 26.37
N PRO A 11 -9.71 -0.77 27.28
CA PRO A 11 -9.01 0.46 26.89
C PRO A 11 -7.75 0.22 26.04
N ASP A 12 -7.06 -0.88 26.27
CA ASP A 12 -5.86 -1.27 25.53
C ASP A 12 -6.11 -2.41 24.51
N TRP A 13 -7.30 -2.43 23.95
CA TRP A 13 -7.69 -3.42 22.94
C TRP A 13 -6.68 -3.51 21.80
N ALA A 14 -6.27 -2.36 21.26
CA ALA A 14 -5.33 -2.31 20.15
C ALA A 14 -3.96 -2.93 20.50
N GLY A 15 -3.44 -2.65 21.69
CA GLY A 15 -2.18 -3.24 22.15
C GLY A 15 -2.25 -4.75 22.32
N HIS A 16 -3.38 -5.27 22.82
CA HIS A 16 -3.59 -6.70 22.98
C HIS A 16 -3.76 -7.46 21.66
N HIS A 17 -4.34 -6.82 20.65
CA HIS A 17 -4.64 -7.47 19.38
C HIS A 17 -3.60 -7.20 18.27
N ALA A 18 -2.73 -6.20 18.42
CA ALA A 18 -1.69 -5.91 17.45
C ALA A 18 -0.79 -7.13 17.12
N PRO A 19 -0.34 -7.94 18.10
CA PRO A 19 0.48 -9.12 17.79
C PRO A 19 -0.23 -10.17 16.94
N VAL A 20 -1.56 -10.31 17.08
CA VAL A 20 -2.35 -11.23 16.27
C VAL A 20 -2.41 -10.76 14.82
N SER A 21 -2.63 -9.48 14.63
CA SER A 21 -2.62 -8.84 13.31
C SER A 21 -1.24 -8.96 12.65
N GLU A 22 -0.18 -8.68 13.40
CA GLU A 22 1.20 -8.78 12.91
C GLU A 22 1.58 -10.23 12.55
N GLY A 23 1.06 -11.20 13.26
CA GLY A 23 1.23 -12.63 12.95
C GLY A 23 0.59 -13.05 11.63
N ALA A 24 -0.41 -12.31 11.15
CA ALA A 24 -1.07 -12.56 9.87
C ALA A 24 -0.39 -11.86 8.68
N MET A 25 0.69 -11.14 8.89
CA MET A 25 1.42 -10.46 7.83
C MET A 25 2.18 -11.45 6.95
N ASN A 26 1.95 -11.37 5.65
CA ASN A 26 2.39 -12.35 4.66
C ASN A 26 3.41 -11.81 3.64
N ALA A 27 3.86 -10.58 3.83
CA ALA A 27 4.80 -9.94 2.92
C ALA A 27 5.78 -9.02 3.67
N THR A 28 6.87 -8.69 3.00
CA THR A 28 7.79 -7.62 3.39
C THR A 28 7.76 -6.54 2.33
N VAL A 29 7.61 -5.30 2.75
CA VAL A 29 7.45 -4.15 1.85
C VAL A 29 8.37 -3.00 2.23
N THR A 30 8.70 -2.19 1.23
CA THR A 30 9.39 -0.91 1.40
C THR A 30 8.49 0.19 0.88
N VAL A 31 8.18 1.16 1.72
CA VAL A 31 7.37 2.34 1.37
C VAL A 31 8.25 3.54 1.17
N ARG A 32 8.03 4.25 0.07
CA ARG A 32 8.72 5.49 -0.27
C ARG A 32 7.72 6.61 -0.51
N THR A 33 8.06 7.79 -0.02
CA THR A 33 7.25 9.00 -0.20
C THR A 33 8.08 10.12 -0.80
N GLY A 34 7.42 11.10 -1.37
CA GLY A 34 8.07 12.21 -2.04
C GLY A 34 8.77 11.76 -3.32
N GLY A 35 9.79 12.52 -3.70
CA GLY A 35 10.45 12.33 -4.97
C GLY A 35 9.66 12.93 -6.13
N SER A 36 10.37 13.34 -7.16
CA SER A 36 9.80 13.75 -8.44
C SER A 36 10.66 13.19 -9.56
N PRO A 37 10.06 12.76 -10.66
CA PRO A 37 10.84 12.43 -11.83
C PRO A 37 11.58 13.68 -12.31
N GLY A 38 12.73 13.49 -12.92
CA GLY A 38 13.42 14.56 -13.63
C GLY A 38 12.52 15.11 -14.73
N GLY A 39 12.74 16.36 -15.09
CA GLY A 39 12.01 17.03 -16.14
C GLY A 39 12.94 17.46 -17.30
N TRP A 40 12.36 18.10 -18.27
CA TRP A 40 13.08 18.76 -19.36
C TRP A 40 12.75 20.26 -19.33
N ASP A 41 13.78 21.09 -19.22
CA ASP A 41 13.67 22.54 -19.36
C ASP A 41 14.17 22.94 -20.76
N PRO A 42 13.39 23.67 -21.54
CA PRO A 42 13.78 24.04 -22.89
C PRO A 42 15.02 24.97 -22.96
N VAL A 43 15.41 25.59 -21.83
CA VAL A 43 16.56 26.49 -21.77
C VAL A 43 17.80 25.78 -21.19
N THR A 44 17.63 25.00 -20.13
CA THR A 44 18.74 24.38 -19.39
C THR A 44 18.90 22.88 -19.70
N GLY A 45 17.96 22.26 -20.40
CA GLY A 45 17.98 20.82 -20.72
C GLY A 45 17.41 19.95 -19.59
N PRO A 46 17.88 18.70 -19.46
CA PRO A 46 17.35 17.78 -18.48
C PRO A 46 17.61 18.27 -17.04
N THR A 47 16.56 18.32 -16.23
CA THR A 47 16.64 18.64 -14.81
C THR A 47 16.61 17.33 -14.01
N PRO A 48 17.50 17.15 -13.02
CA PRO A 48 17.49 15.93 -12.20
C PRO A 48 16.21 15.85 -11.35
N GLY A 49 15.69 14.63 -11.21
CA GLY A 49 14.60 14.35 -10.28
C GLY A 49 15.07 14.38 -8.84
N THR A 50 14.12 14.52 -7.92
CA THR A 50 14.39 14.37 -6.48
C THR A 50 14.18 12.90 -6.08
N PRO A 51 15.11 12.27 -5.36
CA PRO A 51 14.94 10.90 -4.91
C PRO A 51 13.78 10.79 -3.90
N ALA A 52 13.03 9.70 -3.97
CA ALA A 52 12.03 9.39 -2.97
C ALA A 52 12.69 8.92 -1.66
N MET A 53 12.10 9.28 -0.53
CA MET A 53 12.57 8.91 0.80
C MET A 53 11.87 7.64 1.27
N VAL A 54 12.63 6.68 1.81
CA VAL A 54 12.07 5.50 2.48
C VAL A 54 11.47 5.92 3.81
N THR A 55 10.18 5.67 3.98
CA THR A 55 9.43 6.00 5.20
C THR A 55 9.13 4.79 6.06
N PHE A 56 9.09 3.61 5.47
CA PHE A 56 8.85 2.36 6.19
C PHE A 56 9.47 1.19 5.43
N THR A 57 10.04 0.25 6.16
CA THR A 57 10.43 -1.07 5.67
C THR A 57 10.07 -2.10 6.73
N GLY A 58 9.29 -3.10 6.38
CA GLY A 58 8.88 -4.12 7.32
C GLY A 58 7.77 -5.02 6.80
N ARG A 59 7.18 -5.74 7.74
CA ARG A 59 6.11 -6.70 7.46
C ARG A 59 4.81 -5.98 7.13
N ALA A 60 4.04 -6.56 6.23
CA ALA A 60 2.71 -6.11 5.82
C ALA A 60 1.82 -7.31 5.49
N ARG A 61 0.52 -7.12 5.58
CA ARG A 61 -0.45 -8.08 5.06
C ARG A 61 -0.99 -7.55 3.74
N ILE A 62 -0.85 -8.33 2.68
CA ILE A 62 -1.36 -8.00 1.36
C ILE A 62 -2.55 -8.88 1.05
N THR A 63 -3.65 -8.23 0.66
CA THR A 63 -4.84 -8.87 0.11
C THR A 63 -5.18 -8.16 -1.19
N TYR A 64 -5.48 -8.89 -2.25
CA TYR A 64 -5.87 -8.26 -3.49
C TYR A 64 -7.10 -8.91 -4.09
N GLU A 65 -7.88 -8.09 -4.77
CA GLU A 65 -9.02 -8.50 -5.57
C GLU A 65 -8.81 -8.06 -7.01
N VAL A 66 -9.11 -8.93 -7.94
CA VAL A 66 -9.18 -8.55 -9.34
C VAL A 66 -10.57 -7.95 -9.57
N LEU A 67 -10.67 -6.64 -9.50
CA LEU A 67 -11.88 -5.94 -9.91
C LEU A 67 -11.93 -5.97 -11.44
N ARG A 68 -12.83 -6.76 -11.97
CA ARG A 68 -13.23 -6.62 -13.37
C ARG A 68 -14.06 -5.34 -13.44
N GLY A 69 -13.43 -4.26 -13.91
CA GLY A 69 -14.09 -2.98 -14.08
C GLY A 69 -15.24 -3.12 -15.09
N TYR A 70 -16.45 -3.11 -14.58
CA TYR A 70 -17.61 -2.85 -15.42
C TYR A 70 -17.55 -1.39 -15.83
N GLY A 71 -17.04 -1.11 -17.02
CA GLY A 71 -17.16 0.19 -17.65
C GLY A 71 -15.88 0.98 -17.91
N ASP A 72 -14.76 0.65 -17.28
CA ASP A 72 -13.49 1.29 -17.63
C ASP A 72 -12.92 0.65 -18.90
N ARG A 73 -12.85 1.46 -19.94
CA ARG A 73 -12.23 1.10 -21.21
C ARG A 73 -11.06 2.05 -21.44
N ASP A 74 -9.97 1.52 -21.96
CA ASP A 74 -8.87 2.34 -22.43
C ASP A 74 -9.28 3.17 -23.66
N ALA A 75 -8.38 4.05 -24.13
CA ALA A 75 -8.62 4.86 -25.31
C ALA A 75 -8.87 4.04 -26.59
N ALA A 76 -8.52 2.75 -26.60
CA ALA A 76 -8.78 1.83 -27.70
C ALA A 76 -10.09 1.02 -27.53
N GLY A 77 -10.84 1.25 -26.44
CA GLY A 77 -12.12 0.58 -26.17
C GLY A 77 -11.98 -0.81 -25.56
N GLN A 78 -10.79 -1.22 -25.10
CA GLN A 78 -10.58 -2.50 -24.45
C GLN A 78 -10.91 -2.43 -22.95
N ALA A 79 -11.46 -3.49 -22.38
CA ALA A 79 -11.73 -3.58 -20.96
C ALA A 79 -10.41 -3.59 -20.17
N VAL A 80 -10.22 -2.59 -19.30
CA VAL A 80 -9.06 -2.51 -18.41
C VAL A 80 -9.37 -3.29 -17.14
N THR A 81 -8.51 -4.24 -16.82
CA THR A 81 -8.56 -4.95 -15.54
C THR A 81 -7.72 -4.17 -14.53
N VAL A 82 -8.37 -3.45 -13.64
CA VAL A 82 -7.71 -2.76 -12.53
C VAL A 82 -7.58 -3.74 -11.37
N ARG A 83 -6.35 -3.94 -10.89
CA ARG A 83 -6.10 -4.68 -9.66
C ARG A 83 -6.05 -3.70 -8.50
N VAL A 84 -6.98 -3.87 -7.58
CA VAL A 84 -6.96 -3.16 -6.31
C VAL A 84 -6.29 -4.05 -5.28
N VAL A 85 -5.27 -3.52 -4.64
CA VAL A 85 -4.50 -4.20 -3.61
C VAL A 85 -4.76 -3.50 -2.29
N THR A 86 -5.22 -4.25 -1.31
CA THR A 86 -5.33 -3.75 0.07
C THR A 86 -4.11 -4.21 0.86
N LEU A 87 -3.43 -3.26 1.47
CA LEU A 87 -2.22 -3.47 2.23
C LEU A 87 -2.42 -2.99 3.65
N ALA A 88 -2.17 -3.84 4.62
CA ALA A 88 -2.23 -3.50 6.03
C ALA A 88 -0.82 -3.41 6.61
N LEU A 89 -0.49 -2.28 7.20
CA LEU A 89 0.75 -2.04 7.92
C LEU A 89 0.53 -2.18 9.43
N PRO A 90 1.56 -2.58 10.19
CA PRO A 90 1.45 -2.66 11.64
C PRO A 90 1.15 -1.30 12.27
N ARG A 91 0.54 -1.31 13.43
CA ARG A 91 0.20 -0.08 14.18
C ARG A 91 1.40 0.84 14.40
N ALA A 92 2.58 0.27 14.62
CA ALA A 92 3.80 1.03 14.86
C ALA A 92 4.37 1.71 13.60
N ALA A 93 3.89 1.36 12.40
CA ALA A 93 4.35 2.00 11.17
C ALA A 93 3.89 3.47 11.13
N PRO A 94 4.74 4.37 10.60
CA PRO A 94 4.32 5.76 10.38
C PRO A 94 3.15 5.84 9.40
N GLU A 95 2.29 6.84 9.57
CA GLU A 95 1.18 7.07 8.66
C GLU A 95 1.70 7.37 7.25
N GLN A 96 1.15 6.68 6.27
CA GLN A 96 1.55 6.80 4.88
C GLN A 96 0.55 7.67 4.11
N PRO A 97 1.03 8.69 3.37
CA PRO A 97 0.13 9.54 2.59
C PRO A 97 -0.32 8.85 1.30
N ALA A 98 -1.44 9.33 0.75
CA ALA A 98 -1.80 9.02 -0.63
C ALA A 98 -0.68 9.45 -1.60
N GLY A 99 -0.46 8.67 -2.64
CA GLY A 99 0.65 8.88 -3.57
C GLY A 99 1.97 8.22 -3.15
N ALA A 100 2.07 7.67 -1.95
CA ALA A 100 3.21 6.86 -1.55
C ALA A 100 3.38 5.65 -2.48
N ARG A 101 4.62 5.23 -2.70
CA ARG A 101 4.96 4.07 -3.53
C ARG A 101 5.44 2.95 -2.64
N ILE A 102 4.90 1.77 -2.86
CA ILE A 102 5.20 0.56 -2.09
C ILE A 102 5.81 -0.47 -3.02
N THR A 103 7.01 -0.92 -2.68
CA THR A 103 7.63 -2.07 -3.36
C THR A 103 7.42 -3.30 -2.50
N VAL A 104 6.93 -4.37 -3.10
CA VAL A 104 6.82 -5.68 -2.44
C VAL A 104 8.15 -6.38 -2.59
N ASP A 105 8.90 -6.48 -1.50
CA ASP A 105 10.27 -7.04 -1.53
C ASP A 105 10.26 -8.56 -1.50
N ALA A 106 9.39 -9.13 -0.67
CA ALA A 106 9.24 -10.58 -0.53
C ALA A 106 7.83 -10.93 -0.04
N VAL A 107 7.43 -12.16 -0.26
CA VAL A 107 6.18 -12.72 0.28
C VAL A 107 6.46 -14.07 0.93
N ASP A 108 5.62 -14.42 1.92
CA ASP A 108 5.62 -15.74 2.53
C ASP A 108 4.87 -16.74 1.63
N GLN A 109 4.86 -17.99 2.03
CA GLN A 109 4.11 -19.05 1.35
C GLN A 109 2.61 -18.76 1.17
N ASN A 110 2.04 -17.86 1.96
CA ASN A 110 0.63 -17.44 1.90
C ASN A 110 0.45 -16.04 1.24
N GLY A 111 1.52 -15.48 0.71
CA GLY A 111 1.48 -14.16 0.07
C GLY A 111 1.33 -14.24 -1.45
N PRO A 112 0.90 -13.15 -2.08
CA PRO A 112 0.73 -13.06 -3.52
C PRO A 112 2.08 -12.94 -4.24
N VAL A 113 2.63 -14.06 -4.67
CA VAL A 113 3.96 -14.15 -5.31
C VAL A 113 4.06 -13.25 -6.56
N GLU A 114 2.97 -13.07 -7.27
CA GLU A 114 2.91 -12.25 -8.48
C GLU A 114 3.10 -10.74 -8.22
N LEU A 115 3.03 -10.32 -6.97
CA LEU A 115 3.27 -8.91 -6.60
C LEU A 115 4.72 -8.64 -6.20
N VAL A 116 5.56 -9.66 -6.08
CA VAL A 116 6.98 -9.48 -5.75
C VAL A 116 7.67 -8.61 -6.80
N ALA A 117 8.47 -7.68 -6.33
CA ALA A 117 9.17 -6.65 -7.12
C ALA A 117 8.25 -5.62 -7.81
N ARG A 118 6.93 -5.72 -7.63
CA ARG A 118 6.00 -4.71 -8.17
C ARG A 118 5.94 -3.48 -7.29
N VAL A 119 5.69 -2.36 -7.96
CA VAL A 119 5.49 -1.06 -7.32
C VAL A 119 3.98 -0.76 -7.31
N LEU A 120 3.46 -0.55 -6.12
CA LEU A 120 2.08 -0.17 -5.89
C LEU A 120 2.00 1.31 -5.51
N THR A 121 0.97 1.99 -5.96
CA THR A 121 0.72 3.39 -5.57
C THR A 121 -0.45 3.45 -4.59
N VAL A 122 -0.27 4.15 -3.48
CA VAL A 122 -1.32 4.34 -2.47
C VAL A 122 -2.34 5.34 -2.98
N ASP A 123 -3.59 4.90 -3.08
CA ASP A 123 -4.73 5.77 -3.45
C ASP A 123 -5.39 6.40 -2.23
N SER A 124 -5.55 5.61 -1.17
CA SER A 124 -6.16 6.08 0.07
C SER A 124 -5.57 5.35 1.27
N THR A 125 -5.65 6.01 2.41
CA THR A 125 -5.17 5.49 3.69
C THR A 125 -6.27 5.60 4.73
N GLY A 126 -6.30 4.70 5.68
CA GLY A 126 -7.22 4.68 6.78
C GLY A 126 -6.72 3.75 7.88
N TRP A 127 -7.49 3.68 8.95
CA TRP A 127 -7.20 2.79 10.07
C TRP A 127 -8.30 1.75 10.20
N SER A 128 -7.88 0.53 10.54
CA SER A 128 -8.83 -0.51 10.93
C SER A 128 -9.57 -0.13 12.22
N SER A 129 -10.65 -0.82 12.51
CA SER A 129 -11.36 -0.68 13.79
C SER A 129 -10.37 -0.77 14.96
N HIS A 130 -10.49 0.18 15.88
CA HIS A 130 -9.63 0.31 17.05
C HIS A 130 -8.14 0.63 16.77
N GLY A 131 -7.78 1.02 15.55
CA GLY A 131 -6.43 1.45 15.21
C GLY A 131 -5.36 0.36 15.34
N ILE A 132 -5.71 -0.88 15.04
CA ILE A 132 -4.79 -2.03 15.12
C ILE A 132 -3.84 -2.06 13.94
N GLU A 133 -4.34 -1.71 12.75
CA GLU A 133 -3.60 -1.71 11.49
C GLU A 133 -3.90 -0.43 10.71
N GLN A 134 -2.91 0.06 9.99
CA GLN A 134 -3.11 1.06 8.96
C GLN A 134 -3.47 0.35 7.65
N ILE A 135 -4.62 0.68 7.08
CA ILE A 135 -5.12 0.10 5.84
C ILE A 135 -4.84 1.04 4.68
N LEU A 136 -4.11 0.56 3.70
CA LEU A 136 -3.79 1.27 2.48
C LEU A 136 -4.51 0.60 1.31
N THR A 137 -5.27 1.38 0.56
CA THR A 137 -5.80 0.93 -0.72
C THR A 137 -4.83 1.35 -1.80
N CYS A 138 -4.30 0.39 -2.53
CA CYS A 138 -3.24 0.59 -3.50
C CYS A 138 -3.68 0.15 -4.88
N ARG A 139 -3.08 0.76 -5.88
CA ARG A 139 -3.25 0.41 -7.29
C ARG A 139 -1.96 -0.18 -7.82
N ASP A 140 -2.07 -1.29 -8.51
CA ASP A 140 -0.98 -1.87 -9.29
C ASP A 140 -0.91 -1.15 -10.64
N ASP A 141 -0.09 -0.11 -10.71
CA ASP A 141 0.10 0.66 -11.93
C ASP A 141 1.17 0.01 -12.82
N GLN A 142 0.71 -0.57 -13.91
CA GLN A 142 1.57 -1.24 -14.89
C GLN A 142 2.59 -0.30 -15.52
N SER A 143 2.33 1.00 -15.55
CA SER A 143 3.25 2.00 -16.13
C SER A 143 4.51 2.22 -15.28
N ASN A 144 4.43 1.92 -13.98
CA ASN A 144 5.53 2.09 -13.01
C ASN A 144 6.29 0.79 -12.72
N GLN A 145 5.98 -0.29 -13.43
CA GLN A 145 6.70 -1.53 -13.22
C GLN A 145 8.12 -1.41 -13.75
N PRO A 146 9.12 -1.99 -13.04
CA PRO A 146 10.45 -2.11 -13.61
C PRO A 146 10.31 -2.89 -14.92
N GLN A 147 10.67 -2.27 -16.01
CA GLN A 147 10.76 -2.98 -17.29
C GLN A 147 11.80 -4.07 -17.10
N GLY A 148 11.32 -5.29 -16.90
CA GLY A 148 12.18 -6.46 -16.93
C GLY A 148 12.89 -6.45 -18.28
N GLY A 149 14.14 -6.05 -18.27
CA GLY A 149 15.00 -6.29 -19.40
C GLY A 149 15.06 -7.79 -19.67
N PRO A 150 15.33 -8.20 -20.91
CA PRO A 150 15.44 -9.60 -21.26
C PRO A 150 16.52 -10.30 -20.45
#